data_f789f8a0edb04747ab10a03a56874828
#
_entry.id   f789f8a0edb04747ab10a03a56874828
#
_cell.length_a   1.000
_cell.length_b   1.000
_cell.length_c   1.000
_cell.angle_alpha   90.00
_cell.angle_beta   90.00
_cell.angle_gamma   90.00
#
_symmetry.space_group_name_H-M   'P 1'
#
loop_
_entity.id
_entity.type
_entity.pdbx_description
1 polymer ?
#
loop_
_entity_poly.entity_id
_entity_poly.type
_entity_poly.pdbx_seq_one_letter_code
_entity_poly.pdbx_strand_id
1 'polypeptide(L)'
;MPDTPILELENVVKQYQAPDGSAATPVLRGITLSIAPGESLAIVGPSGSGKSTLLNIMGTLDRPTSGRMLLEGRDLADANDEALAAVRNRRIGFVFQLHHLLPQCTALENVLVPTLAPGATRRPADAEADAHRLLARMGLEDRLTYRPGQLSGGERQRVAVARALINKPAILLADEPTGSLDRASAEDLAAILAELNRADGVTLVVVTHSSALASQMGRRFELKDGRLAPVA
;
A
#
# COMPACT_ATOMS: atom_id res chain seq x y z
N MET A 1 23.86 8.49 12.24
CA MET A 1 23.79 8.69 10.79
C MET A 1 22.37 9.11 10.49
N PRO A 2 22.10 10.03 9.57
CA PRO A 2 20.71 10.24 9.17
C PRO A 2 20.17 8.89 8.67
N ASP A 3 19.00 8.47 9.21
CA ASP A 3 18.39 7.21 8.84
C ASP A 3 18.12 7.22 7.33
N THR A 4 18.61 6.20 6.63
CA THR A 4 18.36 6.03 5.18
C THR A 4 16.85 6.03 4.95
N PRO A 5 16.33 6.84 4.05
CA PRO A 5 14.90 6.82 3.72
C PRO A 5 14.45 5.42 3.33
N ILE A 6 13.23 5.06 3.72
CA ILE A 6 12.64 3.78 3.33
C ILE A 6 12.28 3.77 1.84
N LEU A 7 11.84 4.92 1.32
CA LEU A 7 11.49 5.12 -0.07
C LEU A 7 11.88 6.52 -0.52
N GLU A 8 12.54 6.61 -1.68
CA GLU A 8 12.88 7.88 -2.33
C GLU A 8 12.41 7.87 -3.78
N LEU A 9 11.83 8.97 -4.19
CA LEU A 9 11.50 9.28 -5.57
C LEU A 9 12.33 10.50 -5.98
N GLU A 10 13.07 10.39 -7.08
CA GLU A 10 13.91 11.46 -7.61
C GLU A 10 13.45 11.84 -9.01
N ASN A 11 12.80 12.99 -9.12
CA ASN A 11 12.33 13.57 -10.38
C ASN A 11 11.51 12.57 -11.23
N VAL A 12 10.62 11.81 -10.59
CA VAL A 12 9.83 10.76 -11.25
C VAL A 12 8.81 11.36 -12.19
N VAL A 13 8.89 10.95 -13.45
CA VAL A 13 7.94 11.28 -14.53
C VAL A 13 7.23 10.02 -14.98
N LYS A 14 5.93 10.12 -15.23
CA LYS A 14 5.14 9.04 -15.86
C LYS A 14 4.28 9.58 -16.98
N GLN A 15 4.39 8.94 -18.13
CA GLN A 15 3.57 9.21 -19.31
C GLN A 15 3.00 7.89 -19.84
N TYR A 16 1.76 7.92 -20.28
CA TYR A 16 1.16 6.79 -21.00
C TYR A 16 0.98 7.16 -22.47
N GLN A 17 1.40 6.27 -23.35
CA GLN A 17 1.14 6.42 -24.78
C GLN A 17 -0.35 6.23 -25.04
N ALA A 18 -0.91 7.09 -25.86
CA ALA A 18 -2.29 6.91 -26.29
C ALA A 18 -2.38 5.70 -27.26
N PRO A 19 -3.46 4.88 -27.18
CA PRO A 19 -3.63 3.69 -28.01
C PRO A 19 -3.64 4.00 -29.53
N ASP A 20 -4.00 5.22 -29.90
CA ASP A 20 -4.09 5.71 -31.29
C ASP A 20 -2.77 6.31 -31.81
N GLY A 21 -1.69 6.25 -31.02
CA GLY A 21 -0.40 6.83 -31.38
C GLY A 21 -0.31 8.35 -31.26
N SER A 22 -1.34 9.01 -30.69
CA SER A 22 -1.30 10.44 -30.38
C SER A 22 -0.28 10.76 -29.29
N ALA A 23 -0.08 12.05 -28.99
CA ALA A 23 0.91 12.49 -28.02
C ALA A 23 0.74 11.83 -26.65
N ALA A 24 1.85 11.40 -26.05
CA ALA A 24 1.86 10.78 -24.72
C ALA A 24 1.27 11.75 -23.68
N THR A 25 0.36 11.23 -22.85
CA THR A 25 -0.28 12.01 -21.78
C THR A 25 0.56 11.95 -20.51
N PRO A 26 1.15 13.08 -20.07
CA PRO A 26 1.91 13.11 -18.83
C PRO A 26 0.97 13.07 -17.63
N VAL A 27 1.17 12.07 -16.76
CA VAL A 27 0.40 11.86 -15.53
C VAL A 27 1.19 12.34 -14.30
N LEU A 28 2.49 12.07 -14.26
CA LEU A 28 3.40 12.58 -13.22
C LEU A 28 4.48 13.44 -13.86
N ARG A 29 4.81 14.57 -13.22
CA ARG A 29 5.66 15.62 -13.79
C ARG A 29 6.79 16.00 -12.85
N GLY A 30 7.74 15.06 -12.63
CA GLY A 30 8.93 15.31 -11.81
C GLY A 30 8.64 15.27 -10.31
N ILE A 31 8.09 14.15 -9.83
CA ILE A 31 7.84 13.95 -8.40
C ILE A 31 9.17 13.67 -7.69
N THR A 32 9.43 14.44 -6.65
CA THR A 32 10.53 14.19 -5.71
C THR A 32 9.95 14.11 -4.31
N LEU A 33 10.21 12.98 -3.63
CA LEU A 33 9.68 12.69 -2.31
C LEU A 33 10.63 11.75 -1.57
N SER A 34 10.87 12.02 -0.30
CA SER A 34 11.60 11.12 0.61
C SER A 34 10.71 10.77 1.79
N ILE A 35 10.67 9.48 2.15
CA ILE A 35 9.86 8.92 3.24
C ILE A 35 10.80 8.21 4.20
N ALA A 36 10.80 8.63 5.47
CA ALA A 36 11.59 8.01 6.52
C ALA A 36 10.95 6.71 7.04
N PRO A 37 11.73 5.77 7.62
CA PRO A 37 11.17 4.63 8.32
C PRO A 37 10.21 5.04 9.44
N GLY A 38 9.05 4.37 9.55
CA GLY A 38 8.04 4.66 10.54
C GLY A 38 7.20 5.92 10.29
N GLU A 39 7.42 6.62 9.20
CA GLU A 39 6.65 7.80 8.82
C GLU A 39 5.25 7.43 8.32
N SER A 40 4.25 8.27 8.59
CA SER A 40 2.92 8.17 7.98
C SER A 40 2.63 9.38 7.08
N LEU A 41 2.20 9.11 5.85
CA LEU A 41 2.02 10.08 4.80
C LEU A 41 0.66 9.93 4.12
N ALA A 42 -0.07 11.02 3.94
CA ALA A 42 -1.25 11.07 3.07
C ALA A 42 -0.95 11.84 1.78
N ILE A 43 -1.38 11.29 0.64
CA ILE A 43 -1.40 11.97 -0.65
C ILE A 43 -2.86 12.18 -1.03
N VAL A 44 -3.27 13.44 -1.05
CA VAL A 44 -4.63 13.86 -1.44
C VAL A 44 -4.62 14.50 -2.83
N GLY A 45 -5.79 14.71 -3.39
CA GLY A 45 -5.94 15.40 -4.67
C GLY A 45 -7.19 14.96 -5.44
N PRO A 46 -7.58 15.67 -6.49
CA PRO A 46 -8.77 15.35 -7.27
C PRO A 46 -8.67 13.98 -7.96
N SER A 47 -9.82 13.44 -8.38
CA SER A 47 -9.85 12.23 -9.21
C SER A 47 -9.06 12.47 -10.51
N GLY A 48 -8.29 11.46 -10.95
CA GLY A 48 -7.49 11.57 -12.16
C GLY A 48 -6.17 12.35 -12.00
N SER A 49 -5.80 12.85 -10.82
CA SER A 49 -4.55 13.59 -10.62
C SER A 49 -3.26 12.74 -10.69
N GLY A 50 -3.39 11.40 -10.76
CA GLY A 50 -2.26 10.49 -10.83
C GLY A 50 -1.89 9.81 -9.51
N LYS A 51 -2.74 9.89 -8.48
CA LYS A 51 -2.47 9.32 -7.14
C LYS A 51 -2.20 7.80 -7.18
N SER A 52 -3.09 7.03 -7.79
CA SER A 52 -2.91 5.57 -7.94
C SER A 52 -1.69 5.24 -8.81
N THR A 53 -1.41 6.04 -9.85
CA THR A 53 -0.19 5.90 -10.65
C THR A 53 1.07 6.09 -9.80
N LEU A 54 1.08 7.12 -8.96
CA LEU A 54 2.21 7.39 -8.05
C LEU A 54 2.37 6.23 -7.05
N LEU A 55 1.28 5.75 -6.46
CA LEU A 55 1.30 4.62 -5.53
C LEU A 55 1.74 3.32 -6.23
N ASN A 56 1.32 3.09 -7.48
CA ASN A 56 1.76 1.94 -8.27
C ASN A 56 3.27 1.98 -8.54
N ILE A 57 3.85 3.15 -8.80
CA ILE A 57 5.30 3.30 -8.95
C ILE A 57 5.99 3.04 -7.62
N MET A 58 5.54 3.64 -6.51
CA MET A 58 6.07 3.38 -5.17
C MET A 58 6.02 1.88 -4.82
N GLY A 59 4.99 1.21 -5.30
CA GLY A 59 4.76 -0.21 -5.09
C GLY A 59 5.41 -1.14 -6.11
N THR A 60 6.19 -0.63 -7.05
CA THR A 60 6.81 -1.40 -8.13
C THR A 60 5.82 -2.18 -9.02
N LEU A 61 4.54 -1.76 -9.03
CA LEU A 61 3.52 -2.29 -9.93
C LEU A 61 3.59 -1.64 -11.32
N ASP A 62 4.18 -0.45 -11.40
CA ASP A 62 4.46 0.26 -12.64
C ASP A 62 5.86 0.88 -12.57
N ARG A 63 6.45 1.17 -13.71
CA ARG A 63 7.77 1.80 -13.81
C ARG A 63 7.63 3.26 -14.18
N PRO A 64 8.47 4.16 -13.64
CA PRO A 64 8.54 5.54 -14.14
C PRO A 64 9.00 5.55 -15.60
N THR A 65 8.58 6.56 -16.35
CA THR A 65 9.10 6.83 -17.70
C THR A 65 10.52 7.43 -17.63
N SER A 66 10.77 8.23 -16.60
CA SER A 66 12.10 8.75 -16.26
C SER A 66 12.15 9.12 -14.77
N GLY A 67 13.34 9.42 -14.27
CA GLY A 67 13.60 9.60 -12.85
C GLY A 67 13.94 8.26 -12.18
N ARG A 68 14.13 8.26 -10.85
CA ARG A 68 14.53 7.07 -10.10
C ARG A 68 13.62 6.82 -8.90
N MET A 69 13.51 5.56 -8.54
CA MET A 69 12.89 5.12 -7.30
C MET A 69 13.86 4.23 -6.54
N LEU A 70 14.15 4.62 -5.31
CA LEU A 70 14.98 3.84 -4.40
C LEU A 70 14.12 3.29 -3.25
N LEU A 71 14.30 2.04 -2.91
CA LEU A 71 13.73 1.41 -1.73
C LEU A 71 14.88 0.97 -0.81
N GLU A 72 14.90 1.47 0.42
CA GLU A 72 15.99 1.24 1.39
C GLU A 72 17.37 1.57 0.78
N GLY A 73 17.46 2.66 0.04
CA GLY A 73 18.68 3.11 -0.65
C GLY A 73 19.06 2.31 -1.90
N ARG A 74 18.30 1.27 -2.27
CA ARG A 74 18.54 0.45 -3.47
C ARG A 74 17.73 1.01 -4.64
N ASP A 75 18.41 1.39 -5.71
CA ASP A 75 17.75 1.74 -6.98
C ASP A 75 17.13 0.50 -7.62
N LEU A 76 15.87 0.61 -8.02
CA LEU A 76 15.10 -0.48 -8.63
C LEU A 76 14.94 -0.34 -10.14
N ALA A 77 15.57 0.66 -10.78
CA ALA A 77 15.42 0.94 -12.21
C ALA A 77 15.77 -0.27 -13.09
N ASP A 78 16.90 -0.94 -12.77
CA ASP A 78 17.41 -2.08 -13.54
C ASP A 78 16.91 -3.45 -13.04
N ALA A 79 16.05 -3.47 -12.02
CA ALA A 79 15.53 -4.72 -11.49
C ALA A 79 14.58 -5.39 -12.50
N ASN A 80 14.78 -6.69 -12.75
CA ASN A 80 13.85 -7.46 -13.58
C ASN A 80 12.53 -7.75 -12.82
N ASP A 81 11.53 -8.27 -13.54
CA ASP A 81 10.20 -8.47 -12.97
C ASP A 81 10.17 -9.48 -11.82
N GLU A 82 11.03 -10.50 -11.85
CA GLU A 82 11.18 -11.48 -10.76
C GLU A 82 11.74 -10.81 -9.48
N ALA A 83 12.78 -9.98 -9.63
CA ALA A 83 13.35 -9.21 -8.52
C ALA A 83 12.32 -8.22 -7.95
N LEU A 84 11.57 -7.51 -8.81
CA LEU A 84 10.50 -6.62 -8.37
C LEU A 84 9.37 -7.38 -7.66
N ALA A 85 9.00 -8.57 -8.14
CA ALA A 85 8.00 -9.42 -7.48
C ALA A 85 8.47 -9.86 -6.08
N ALA A 86 9.75 -10.22 -5.93
CA ALA A 86 10.34 -10.55 -4.64
C ALA A 86 10.36 -9.33 -3.68
N VAL A 87 10.68 -8.14 -4.19
CA VAL A 87 10.62 -6.89 -3.43
C VAL A 87 9.19 -6.61 -2.97
N ARG A 88 8.19 -6.66 -3.87
CA ARG A 88 6.78 -6.49 -3.52
C ARG A 88 6.33 -7.45 -2.44
N ASN A 89 6.67 -8.74 -2.59
CA ASN A 89 6.24 -9.76 -1.64
C ASN A 89 6.83 -9.56 -0.23
N ARG A 90 8.09 -9.12 -0.14
CA ARG A 90 8.84 -9.11 1.14
C ARG A 90 8.88 -7.75 1.81
N ARG A 91 8.80 -6.66 1.03
CA ARG A 91 9.07 -5.30 1.53
C ARG A 91 7.88 -4.36 1.46
N ILE A 92 6.87 -4.68 0.64
CA ILE A 92 5.74 -3.80 0.36
C ILE A 92 4.43 -4.52 0.66
N GLY A 93 3.62 -3.94 1.54
CA GLY A 93 2.23 -4.37 1.74
C GLY A 93 1.29 -3.48 0.93
N PHE A 94 0.26 -4.07 0.34
CA PHE A 94 -0.74 -3.33 -0.42
C PHE A 94 -2.14 -3.49 0.18
N VAL A 95 -2.83 -2.37 0.31
CA VAL A 95 -4.26 -2.30 0.62
C VAL A 95 -4.94 -1.48 -0.46
N PHE A 96 -5.88 -2.08 -1.20
CA PHE A 96 -6.62 -1.43 -2.27
C PHE A 96 -8.04 -1.09 -1.83
N GLN A 97 -8.68 -0.15 -2.51
CA GLN A 97 -10.09 0.20 -2.31
C GLN A 97 -11.01 -1.02 -2.49
N LEU A 98 -10.78 -1.80 -3.55
CA LEU A 98 -11.38 -3.12 -3.72
C LEU A 98 -10.42 -4.14 -3.12
N HIS A 99 -10.75 -4.70 -1.99
CA HIS A 99 -9.91 -5.56 -1.16
C HIS A 99 -9.19 -6.72 -1.90
N HIS A 100 -9.63 -7.09 -3.13
CA HIS A 100 -9.04 -8.14 -3.98
C HIS A 100 -8.78 -9.46 -3.22
N LEU A 101 -9.73 -9.87 -2.37
CA LEU A 101 -9.66 -11.17 -1.72
C LEU A 101 -10.04 -12.27 -2.71
N LEU A 102 -9.40 -13.43 -2.58
CA LEU A 102 -9.73 -14.62 -3.35
C LEU A 102 -11.07 -15.18 -2.83
N PRO A 103 -12.14 -15.20 -3.64
CA PRO A 103 -13.48 -15.52 -3.16
C PRO A 103 -13.64 -16.99 -2.73
N GLN A 104 -12.80 -17.90 -3.25
CA GLN A 104 -12.76 -19.30 -2.89
C GLN A 104 -12.01 -19.59 -1.59
N CYS A 105 -11.17 -18.69 -1.12
CA CYS A 105 -10.36 -18.82 0.07
C CYS A 105 -11.07 -18.23 1.30
N THR A 106 -10.84 -18.81 2.46
CA THR A 106 -11.26 -18.26 3.77
C THR A 106 -10.49 -16.97 4.11
N ALA A 107 -10.87 -16.28 5.18
CA ALA A 107 -10.14 -15.14 5.70
C ALA A 107 -8.68 -15.50 6.05
N LEU A 108 -8.50 -16.61 6.77
CA LEU A 108 -7.18 -17.13 7.13
C LEU A 108 -6.34 -17.46 5.90
N GLU A 109 -6.90 -18.20 4.94
CA GLU A 109 -6.20 -18.56 3.70
C GLU A 109 -5.82 -17.32 2.88
N ASN A 110 -6.71 -16.32 2.77
CA ASN A 110 -6.39 -15.06 2.10
C ASN A 110 -5.17 -14.35 2.72
N VAL A 111 -5.07 -14.33 4.04
CA VAL A 111 -3.91 -13.74 4.75
C VAL A 111 -2.64 -14.54 4.47
N LEU A 112 -2.72 -15.85 4.33
CA LEU A 112 -1.58 -16.73 4.09
C LEU A 112 -1.07 -16.72 2.64
N VAL A 113 -1.87 -16.29 1.65
CA VAL A 113 -1.48 -16.29 0.22
C VAL A 113 -0.08 -15.70 -0.05
N PRO A 114 0.31 -14.53 0.51
CA PRO A 114 1.64 -13.97 0.23
C PRO A 114 2.80 -14.82 0.75
N THR A 115 2.56 -15.71 1.72
CA THR A 115 3.61 -16.59 2.28
C THR A 115 3.92 -17.79 1.37
N LEU A 116 3.11 -18.02 0.34
CA LEU A 116 3.28 -19.11 -0.63
C LEU A 116 4.14 -18.71 -1.83
N ALA A 117 4.61 -17.46 -1.89
CA ALA A 117 5.41 -16.98 -3.03
C ALA A 117 6.73 -17.76 -3.18
N PRO A 118 7.23 -17.93 -4.40
CA PRO A 118 8.53 -18.58 -4.65
C PRO A 118 9.64 -17.95 -3.81
N GLY A 119 10.48 -18.81 -3.21
CA GLY A 119 11.57 -18.36 -2.33
C GLY A 119 11.11 -17.93 -0.93
N ALA A 120 9.88 -18.24 -0.53
CA ALA A 120 9.48 -18.10 0.88
C ALA A 120 10.29 -19.03 1.77
N THR A 121 10.89 -18.48 2.82
CA THR A 121 11.76 -19.23 3.76
C THR A 121 11.05 -19.50 5.10
N ARG A 122 9.84 -19.00 5.29
CA ARG A 122 9.08 -19.18 6.53
C ARG A 122 8.48 -20.56 6.62
N ARG A 123 8.53 -21.15 7.81
CA ARG A 123 7.81 -22.41 8.09
C ARG A 123 6.30 -22.14 8.05
N PRO A 124 5.48 -23.04 7.46
CA PRO A 124 4.04 -22.86 7.39
C PRO A 124 3.38 -22.62 8.76
N ALA A 125 3.78 -23.34 9.80
CA ALA A 125 3.23 -23.18 11.16
C ALA A 125 3.50 -21.78 11.75
N ASP A 126 4.67 -21.17 11.47
CA ASP A 126 4.97 -19.81 11.93
C ASP A 126 4.12 -18.76 11.18
N ALA A 127 3.90 -18.99 9.88
CA ALA A 127 3.05 -18.13 9.06
C ALA A 127 1.59 -18.19 9.53
N GLU A 128 1.09 -19.37 9.84
CA GLU A 128 -0.27 -19.59 10.34
C GLU A 128 -0.48 -18.93 11.70
N ALA A 129 0.46 -19.10 12.63
CA ALA A 129 0.40 -18.43 13.94
C ALA A 129 0.43 -16.89 13.81
N ASP A 130 1.22 -16.33 12.87
CA ASP A 130 1.21 -14.91 12.60
C ASP A 130 -0.12 -14.45 11.97
N ALA A 131 -0.70 -15.24 11.05
CA ALA A 131 -1.99 -14.93 10.44
C ALA A 131 -3.12 -14.91 11.48
N HIS A 132 -3.15 -15.85 12.41
CA HIS A 132 -4.10 -15.85 13.53
C HIS A 132 -3.95 -14.59 14.39
N ARG A 133 -2.72 -14.20 14.76
CA ARG A 133 -2.47 -12.97 15.53
C ARG A 133 -2.92 -11.71 14.80
N LEU A 134 -2.63 -11.63 13.50
CA LEU A 134 -3.04 -10.49 12.68
C LEU A 134 -4.56 -10.39 12.57
N LEU A 135 -5.24 -11.51 12.32
CA LEU A 135 -6.71 -11.53 12.23
C LEU A 135 -7.37 -11.20 13.57
N ALA A 136 -6.86 -11.74 14.70
CA ALA A 136 -7.34 -11.37 16.03
C ALA A 136 -7.15 -9.85 16.29
N ARG A 137 -6.00 -9.29 15.93
CA ARG A 137 -5.74 -7.86 16.06
C ARG A 137 -6.67 -6.99 15.17
N MET A 138 -7.17 -7.55 14.08
CA MET A 138 -8.19 -6.93 13.23
C MET A 138 -9.62 -7.15 13.77
N GLY A 139 -9.82 -7.81 14.92
CA GLY A 139 -11.12 -8.16 15.48
C GLY A 139 -11.85 -9.19 14.62
N LEU A 140 -11.13 -10.17 14.08
CA LEU A 140 -11.63 -11.20 13.17
C LEU A 140 -11.32 -12.63 13.63
N GLU A 141 -11.03 -12.82 14.93
CA GLU A 141 -10.74 -14.13 15.53
C GLU A 141 -11.86 -15.16 15.31
N ASP A 142 -13.11 -14.72 15.27
CA ASP A 142 -14.28 -15.56 15.04
C ASP A 142 -14.66 -15.69 13.54
N ARG A 143 -13.84 -15.14 12.63
CA ARG A 143 -14.11 -15.07 11.19
C ARG A 143 -13.09 -15.84 10.33
N LEU A 144 -12.18 -16.58 10.95
CA LEU A 144 -11.05 -17.22 10.27
C LEU A 144 -11.45 -18.12 9.10
N THR A 145 -12.55 -18.87 9.26
CA THR A 145 -13.09 -19.81 8.26
C THR A 145 -14.09 -19.18 7.29
N TYR A 146 -14.44 -17.90 7.48
CA TYR A 146 -15.41 -17.21 6.63
C TYR A 146 -14.79 -16.87 5.28
N ARG A 147 -15.57 -17.03 4.23
CA ARG A 147 -15.18 -16.58 2.87
C ARG A 147 -15.59 -15.13 2.64
N PRO A 148 -14.99 -14.42 1.69
CA PRO A 148 -15.27 -13.00 1.44
C PRO A 148 -16.77 -12.68 1.26
N GLY A 149 -17.54 -13.58 0.65
CA GLY A 149 -18.98 -13.40 0.50
C GLY A 149 -19.80 -13.44 1.81
N GLN A 150 -19.21 -13.91 2.89
CA GLN A 150 -19.84 -14.01 4.23
C GLN A 150 -19.39 -12.86 5.16
N LEU A 151 -18.48 -12.02 4.70
CA LEU A 151 -17.90 -10.90 5.45
C LEU A 151 -18.54 -9.57 5.03
N SER A 152 -18.69 -8.64 5.96
CA SER A 152 -19.04 -7.26 5.66
C SER A 152 -17.93 -6.56 4.86
N GLY A 153 -18.21 -5.37 4.29
CA GLY A 153 -17.20 -4.56 3.58
C GLY A 153 -16.00 -4.23 4.45
N GLY A 154 -16.26 -3.79 5.68
CA GLY A 154 -15.21 -3.47 6.66
C GLY A 154 -14.40 -4.69 7.09
N GLU A 155 -15.06 -5.85 7.32
CA GLU A 155 -14.36 -7.10 7.64
C GLU A 155 -13.45 -7.55 6.48
N ARG A 156 -13.93 -7.49 5.23
CA ARG A 156 -13.10 -7.78 4.05
C ARG A 156 -11.86 -6.87 3.97
N GLN A 157 -12.04 -5.59 4.25
CA GLN A 157 -10.94 -4.64 4.19
C GLN A 157 -9.92 -4.91 5.31
N ARG A 158 -10.38 -5.28 6.52
CA ARG A 158 -9.49 -5.69 7.61
C ARG A 158 -8.72 -6.99 7.30
N VAL A 159 -9.33 -7.96 6.61
CA VAL A 159 -8.61 -9.14 6.08
C VAL A 159 -7.54 -8.70 5.08
N ALA A 160 -7.82 -7.75 4.18
CA ALA A 160 -6.85 -7.24 3.23
C ALA A 160 -5.66 -6.53 3.91
N VAL A 161 -5.90 -5.81 5.01
CA VAL A 161 -4.82 -5.22 5.84
C VAL A 161 -3.98 -6.31 6.50
N ALA A 162 -4.61 -7.32 7.11
CA ALA A 162 -3.90 -8.46 7.71
C ALA A 162 -3.03 -9.19 6.66
N ARG A 163 -3.57 -9.41 5.45
CA ARG A 163 -2.83 -9.99 4.32
C ARG A 163 -1.63 -9.14 3.92
N ALA A 164 -1.78 -7.82 3.88
CA ALA A 164 -0.70 -6.91 3.52
C ALA A 164 0.45 -6.94 4.54
N LEU A 165 0.17 -7.27 5.80
CA LEU A 165 1.13 -7.27 6.91
C LEU A 165 1.81 -8.62 7.16
N ILE A 166 1.34 -9.73 6.59
CA ILE A 166 1.79 -11.08 6.94
C ILE A 166 3.28 -11.29 6.74
N ASN A 167 3.87 -10.70 5.71
CA ASN A 167 5.29 -10.78 5.43
C ASN A 167 6.13 -9.69 6.13
N LYS A 168 5.53 -8.93 7.07
CA LYS A 168 6.20 -7.86 7.83
C LYS A 168 6.88 -6.85 6.90
N PRO A 169 6.11 -6.19 6.02
CA PRO A 169 6.65 -5.27 5.04
C PRO A 169 7.31 -4.06 5.70
N ALA A 170 8.27 -3.44 5.01
CA ALA A 170 8.89 -2.19 5.45
C ALA A 170 7.96 -0.98 5.26
N ILE A 171 7.09 -1.05 4.24
CA ILE A 171 6.14 0.00 3.90
C ILE A 171 4.78 -0.59 3.53
N LEU A 172 3.71 0.02 4.03
CA LEU A 172 2.33 -0.26 3.68
C LEU A 172 1.80 0.84 2.77
N LEU A 173 1.36 0.47 1.58
CA LEU A 173 0.79 1.35 0.57
C LEU A 173 -0.72 1.12 0.49
N ALA A 174 -1.52 2.16 0.73
CA ALA A 174 -2.97 2.05 0.76
C ALA A 174 -3.61 3.00 -0.27
N ASP A 175 -4.31 2.44 -1.26
CA ASP A 175 -5.07 3.19 -2.27
C ASP A 175 -6.54 3.23 -1.89
N GLU A 176 -7.03 4.41 -1.47
CA GLU A 176 -8.42 4.67 -1.05
C GLU A 176 -8.98 3.59 -0.10
N PRO A 177 -8.27 3.22 0.98
CA PRO A 177 -8.60 2.04 1.77
C PRO A 177 -9.98 2.10 2.46
N THR A 178 -10.55 3.29 2.58
CA THR A 178 -11.87 3.53 3.19
C THR A 178 -12.96 3.88 2.17
N GLY A 179 -12.62 4.00 0.89
CA GLY A 179 -13.49 4.58 -0.13
C GLY A 179 -14.76 3.79 -0.45
N SER A 180 -14.83 2.50 -0.10
CA SER A 180 -16.00 1.62 -0.31
C SER A 180 -16.71 1.25 0.98
N LEU A 181 -16.35 1.87 2.12
CA LEU A 181 -16.86 1.53 3.44
C LEU A 181 -17.94 2.52 3.90
N ASP A 182 -18.84 2.06 4.75
CA ASP A 182 -19.70 2.95 5.55
C ASP A 182 -18.83 3.74 6.55
N ARG A 183 -19.42 4.79 7.12
CA ARG A 183 -18.70 5.74 7.97
C ARG A 183 -18.05 5.07 9.18
N ALA A 184 -18.77 4.19 9.89
CA ALA A 184 -18.24 3.54 11.09
C ALA A 184 -17.07 2.62 10.75
N SER A 185 -17.23 1.77 9.73
CA SER A 185 -16.16 0.90 9.24
C SER A 185 -14.94 1.68 8.73
N ALA A 186 -15.15 2.86 8.13
CA ALA A 186 -14.07 3.73 7.67
C ALA A 186 -13.28 4.35 8.84
N GLU A 187 -13.99 4.80 9.89
CA GLU A 187 -13.37 5.34 11.12
C GLU A 187 -12.57 4.25 11.85
N ASP A 188 -13.13 3.03 11.98
CA ASP A 188 -12.43 1.88 12.57
C ASP A 188 -11.16 1.51 11.81
N LEU A 189 -11.24 1.43 10.48
CA LEU A 189 -10.08 1.10 9.65
C LEU A 189 -8.99 2.18 9.74
N ALA A 190 -9.38 3.45 9.76
CA ALA A 190 -8.45 4.56 9.91
C ALA A 190 -7.72 4.49 11.26
N ALA A 191 -8.43 4.16 12.35
CA ALA A 191 -7.84 3.94 13.67
C ALA A 191 -6.84 2.77 13.68
N ILE A 192 -7.18 1.65 13.04
CA ILE A 192 -6.29 0.49 12.88
C ILE A 192 -5.01 0.87 12.14
N LEU A 193 -5.11 1.57 11.01
CA LEU A 193 -3.93 2.01 10.22
C LEU A 193 -3.03 2.97 11.03
N ALA A 194 -3.63 3.91 11.75
CA ALA A 194 -2.89 4.83 12.61
C ALA A 194 -2.21 4.10 13.79
N GLU A 195 -2.86 3.08 14.34
CA GLU A 195 -2.27 2.25 15.41
C GLU A 195 -1.08 1.45 14.89
N LEU A 196 -1.19 0.79 13.72
CA LEU A 196 -0.09 0.06 13.08
C LEU A 196 1.14 0.94 12.87
N ASN A 197 0.95 2.19 12.44
CA ASN A 197 2.05 3.14 12.30
C ASN A 197 2.66 3.50 13.67
N ARG A 198 1.85 3.87 14.67
CA ARG A 198 2.33 4.37 15.96
C ARG A 198 2.93 3.28 16.85
N ALA A 199 2.29 2.10 16.92
CA ALA A 199 2.68 1.03 17.83
C ALA A 199 3.75 0.10 17.22
N ASP A 200 3.67 -0.20 15.93
CA ASP A 200 4.56 -1.15 15.26
C ASP A 200 5.65 -0.46 14.43
N GLY A 201 5.59 0.87 14.28
CA GLY A 201 6.54 1.61 13.46
C GLY A 201 6.42 1.30 11.95
N VAL A 202 5.28 0.79 11.49
CA VAL A 202 5.05 0.51 10.07
C VAL A 202 5.02 1.82 9.29
N THR A 203 5.88 1.96 8.29
CA THR A 203 5.80 3.11 7.38
C THR A 203 4.52 3.02 6.56
N LEU A 204 3.72 4.08 6.54
CA LEU A 204 2.40 4.09 5.93
C LEU A 204 2.26 5.21 4.89
N VAL A 205 1.90 4.85 3.67
CA VAL A 205 1.50 5.82 2.64
C VAL A 205 0.05 5.56 2.25
N VAL A 206 -0.79 6.57 2.42
CA VAL A 206 -2.21 6.50 2.08
C VAL A 206 -2.51 7.48 0.96
N VAL A 207 -3.08 6.99 -0.11
CA VAL A 207 -3.70 7.83 -1.15
C VAL A 207 -5.19 7.88 -0.84
N THR A 208 -5.75 9.08 -0.69
CA THR A 208 -7.17 9.21 -0.33
C THR A 208 -7.76 10.57 -0.69
N HIS A 209 -9.07 10.60 -0.87
CA HIS A 209 -9.88 11.83 -0.89
C HIS A 209 -10.57 12.10 0.46
N SER A 210 -10.44 11.18 1.43
CA SER A 210 -10.98 11.35 2.78
C SER A 210 -10.11 12.29 3.61
N SER A 211 -10.63 13.49 3.92
CA SER A 211 -9.94 14.44 4.82
C SER A 211 -9.78 13.88 6.23
N ALA A 212 -10.74 13.07 6.70
CA ALA A 212 -10.70 12.43 8.01
C ALA A 212 -9.52 11.45 8.12
N LEU A 213 -9.29 10.60 7.10
CA LEU A 213 -8.15 9.69 7.06
C LEU A 213 -6.84 10.46 6.88
N ALA A 214 -6.80 11.44 5.98
CA ALA A 214 -5.60 12.23 5.72
C ALA A 214 -5.14 13.02 6.95
N SER A 215 -6.06 13.51 7.78
CA SER A 215 -5.73 14.28 9.00
C SER A 215 -5.08 13.43 10.11
N GLN A 216 -5.17 12.11 10.05
CA GLN A 216 -4.53 11.19 10.99
C GLN A 216 -3.06 10.88 10.63
N MET A 217 -2.61 11.29 9.45
CA MET A 217 -1.24 11.05 8.97
C MET A 217 -0.29 12.17 9.42
N GLY A 218 0.96 11.82 9.66
CA GLY A 218 1.99 12.74 10.13
C GLY A 218 2.37 13.81 9.11
N ARG A 219 2.36 13.48 7.80
CA ARG A 219 2.60 14.42 6.71
C ARG A 219 1.49 14.33 5.68
N ARG A 220 1.24 15.45 5.01
CA ARG A 220 0.22 15.52 3.94
C ARG A 220 0.78 16.19 2.71
N PHE A 221 0.47 15.63 1.55
CA PHE A 221 0.79 16.20 0.26
C PHE A 221 -0.44 16.27 -0.62
N GLU A 222 -0.51 17.28 -1.47
CA GLU A 222 -1.50 17.34 -2.54
C GLU A 222 -0.84 17.00 -3.87
N LEU A 223 -1.42 16.05 -4.60
CA LEU A 223 -1.06 15.76 -5.99
C LEU A 223 -2.06 16.45 -6.91
N LYS A 224 -1.60 17.47 -7.62
CA LYS A 224 -2.39 18.25 -8.56
C LYS A 224 -1.61 18.47 -9.85
N ASP A 225 -2.26 18.28 -10.99
CA ASP A 225 -1.67 18.46 -12.32
C ASP A 225 -0.33 17.70 -12.50
N GLY A 226 -0.23 16.50 -11.88
CA GLY A 226 0.94 15.66 -11.91
C GLY A 226 2.11 16.15 -11.05
N ARG A 227 1.91 17.13 -10.18
CA ARG A 227 2.93 17.69 -9.27
C ARG A 227 2.53 17.47 -7.82
N LEU A 228 3.50 17.19 -6.96
CA LEU A 228 3.32 16.94 -5.54
C LEU A 228 3.75 18.18 -4.75
N ALA A 229 2.91 18.67 -3.86
CA ALA A 229 3.20 19.80 -2.98
C ALA A 229 2.79 19.48 -1.52
N PRO A 230 3.57 19.91 -0.50
CA PRO A 230 3.17 19.71 0.89
C PRO A 230 1.92 20.54 1.20
N VAL A 231 1.06 19.97 2.07
CA VAL A 231 -0.14 20.65 2.60
C VAL A 231 0.10 20.91 4.08
N ALA A 232 -0.19 22.12 4.50
CA ALA A 232 -0.07 22.53 5.90
C ALA A 232 -1.10 21.82 6.81
#